data_c4df65958ac6b577e75184c7ae1c6880
#
_entry.id   c4df65958ac6b577e75184c7ae1c6880
#
_cell.length_a   1.000
_cell.length_b   1.000
_cell.length_c   1.000
_cell.angle_alpha   90.00
_cell.angle_beta   90.00
_cell.angle_gamma   90.00
#
_symmetry.space_group_name_H-M   'P 1'
#
loop_
_entity.id
_entity.type
_entity.pdbx_description
1 polymer ?
#
loop_
_entity_poly.entity_id
_entity_poly.type
_entity_poly.pdbx_seq_one_letter_code
_entity_poly.pdbx_strand_id
1 'polypeptide(L)'
;MKKLLFLLAVLTAPVWSAAQETEPLILLNPGRETFINFPSQTLPGKTVTFFLPQQATPLTGRYPVVYVLGAIPKNAPLAQAFMDVTPHKALVVGINLTPEEMADAARVVRFFKRELIPYVDTNYPTLADASHRAVAAQGTEGGLLAYALLYQPELFTQALLAEPDPALLNASYLPKNIRLAAWGDRPVLSALQARLESVGLTYGTNFVLREGEPANLFEELPMAYWLAPAEKVALRRVRAAVTPARLALSGGVAHLQATAQLANGRVYDFYPSVLRMSPPYLDYNAPAGTLSVISGAEPATVKISGGAGKTAYRTKIRLKKQ
;
A
#
# COMPACT_ATOMS: atom_id res chain seq x y z
N MET A 1 81.54 35.28 -4.41
CA MET A 1 80.15 35.82 -4.60
C MET A 1 79.24 34.69 -5.04
N LYS A 2 78.56 34.11 -4.11
CA LYS A 2 77.56 33.05 -4.39
C LYS A 2 76.17 33.60 -3.98
N LYS A 3 75.28 33.81 -4.95
CA LYS A 3 73.88 34.21 -4.72
C LYS A 3 73.08 33.02 -4.31
N LEU A 4 72.52 33.09 -3.11
CA LEU A 4 71.58 32.09 -2.60
C LEU A 4 70.17 32.52 -3.01
N LEU A 5 69.54 31.73 -3.88
CA LEU A 5 68.13 31.91 -4.25
C LEU A 5 67.25 31.12 -3.25
N PHE A 6 66.48 31.84 -2.43
CA PHE A 6 65.44 31.24 -1.63
C PHE A 6 64.16 31.04 -2.46
N LEU A 7 63.80 29.80 -2.68
CA LEU A 7 62.55 29.44 -3.32
C LEU A 7 61.48 29.35 -2.24
N LEU A 8 60.55 30.32 -2.22
CA LEU A 8 59.39 30.31 -1.31
C LEU A 8 58.29 29.41 -1.92
N ALA A 9 58.19 28.19 -1.42
CA ALA A 9 57.08 27.31 -1.76
C ALA A 9 55.86 27.71 -0.95
N VAL A 10 54.90 28.37 -1.59
CA VAL A 10 53.58 28.64 -1.03
C VAL A 10 52.76 27.35 -1.11
N LEU A 11 52.62 26.65 0.01
CA LEU A 11 51.70 25.53 0.17
C LEU A 11 50.26 26.09 0.21
N THR A 12 49.58 26.06 -0.92
CA THR A 12 48.11 26.22 -0.97
C THR A 12 47.48 24.93 -0.49
N ALA A 13 47.13 24.84 0.78
CA ALA A 13 46.26 23.80 1.29
C ALA A 13 44.86 24.02 0.67
N PRO A 14 44.24 22.98 0.12
CA PRO A 14 42.83 23.08 -0.29
C PRO A 14 42.00 23.29 0.99
N VAL A 15 41.38 24.42 1.12
CA VAL A 15 40.31 24.64 2.08
C VAL A 15 39.14 23.80 1.63
N TRP A 16 39.03 22.60 2.16
CA TRP A 16 37.78 21.87 2.11
C TRP A 16 36.78 22.66 2.93
N SER A 17 35.97 23.44 2.25
CA SER A 17 34.71 23.94 2.79
C SER A 17 33.84 22.70 3.01
N ALA A 18 33.86 22.17 4.23
CA ALA A 18 32.77 21.32 4.68
C ALA A 18 31.53 22.19 4.59
N ALA A 19 30.69 21.94 3.58
CA ALA A 19 29.34 22.43 3.59
C ALA A 19 28.74 21.91 4.90
N GLN A 20 28.63 22.78 5.91
CA GLN A 20 27.76 22.52 7.03
C GLN A 20 26.38 22.31 6.41
N GLU A 21 25.94 21.05 6.36
CA GLU A 21 24.52 20.75 6.24
C GLU A 21 23.88 21.45 7.44
N THR A 22 23.38 22.64 7.22
CA THR A 22 22.49 23.31 8.15
C THR A 22 21.25 22.44 8.20
N GLU A 23 21.20 21.54 9.19
CA GLU A 23 19.97 20.82 9.50
C GLU A 23 18.89 21.89 9.72
N PRO A 24 17.75 21.78 9.05
CA PRO A 24 16.68 22.72 9.24
C PRO A 24 16.25 22.65 10.71
N LEU A 25 16.50 23.73 11.44
CA LEU A 25 16.04 23.94 12.81
C LEU A 25 14.54 24.22 12.79
N ILE A 26 13.76 23.23 12.37
CA ILE A 26 12.32 23.26 12.61
C ILE A 26 12.13 22.71 14.01
N LEU A 27 11.72 23.56 14.93
CA LEU A 27 11.12 23.17 16.18
C LEU A 27 9.82 22.42 15.85
N LEU A 28 9.93 21.09 15.70
CA LEU A 28 8.77 20.25 15.52
C LEU A 28 7.94 20.29 16.79
N ASN A 29 6.88 21.06 16.78
CA ASN A 29 5.84 20.93 17.79
C ASN A 29 5.10 19.62 17.52
N PRO A 30 5.19 18.63 18.40
CA PRO A 30 4.44 17.39 18.20
C PRO A 30 2.95 17.71 18.13
N GLY A 31 2.27 17.19 17.10
CA GLY A 31 0.87 17.44 16.89
C GLY A 31 0.51 17.73 15.45
N ARG A 32 -0.46 18.60 15.28
CA ARG A 32 -1.04 18.94 13.99
C ARG A 32 -0.66 20.36 13.57
N GLU A 33 -0.06 20.49 12.39
CA GLU A 33 0.12 21.76 11.68
C GLU A 33 -0.76 21.81 10.45
N THR A 34 -1.43 22.92 10.20
CA THR A 34 -2.29 23.08 9.00
C THR A 34 -1.89 24.33 8.25
N PHE A 35 -1.51 24.17 6.99
CA PHE A 35 -1.27 25.25 6.06
C PHE A 35 -2.54 25.50 5.23
N ILE A 36 -3.21 26.58 5.50
CA ILE A 36 -4.23 27.12 4.62
C ILE A 36 -3.53 27.94 3.55
N ASN A 37 -3.87 27.74 2.28
CA ASN A 37 -3.17 28.36 1.16
C ASN A 37 -1.67 27.94 1.11
N PHE A 38 -1.42 26.62 1.12
CA PHE A 38 -0.08 26.12 0.87
C PHE A 38 0.53 26.81 -0.35
N PRO A 39 1.80 27.25 -0.30
CA PRO A 39 2.43 28.05 -1.35
C PRO A 39 2.66 27.22 -2.62
N SER A 40 1.61 26.95 -3.35
CA SER A 40 1.63 26.15 -4.59
C SER A 40 1.26 27.03 -5.79
N GLN A 41 2.06 26.92 -6.85
CA GLN A 41 1.75 27.46 -8.17
C GLN A 41 0.86 26.50 -8.97
N THR A 42 1.04 25.19 -8.75
CA THR A 42 0.30 24.17 -9.47
C THR A 42 -1.14 24.03 -8.96
N LEU A 43 -1.33 24.06 -7.63
CA LEU A 43 -2.63 23.94 -6.97
C LEU A 43 -2.78 25.11 -5.96
N PRO A 44 -3.08 26.32 -6.43
CA PRO A 44 -3.20 27.48 -5.55
C PRO A 44 -4.37 27.31 -4.55
N GLY A 45 -4.17 27.83 -3.34
CA GLY A 45 -5.18 27.79 -2.29
C GLY A 45 -5.35 26.42 -1.64
N LYS A 46 -4.38 25.49 -1.79
CA LYS A 46 -4.46 24.18 -1.17
C LYS A 46 -4.30 24.25 0.35
N THR A 47 -5.12 23.46 1.03
CA THR A 47 -4.92 23.14 2.44
C THR A 47 -4.13 21.84 2.55
N VAL A 48 -3.00 21.90 3.23
CA VAL A 48 -2.16 20.75 3.56
C VAL A 48 -2.03 20.68 5.07
N THR A 49 -2.28 19.50 5.65
CA THR A 49 -2.18 19.28 7.09
C THR A 49 -1.08 18.29 7.37
N PHE A 50 -0.16 18.65 8.22
CA PHE A 50 0.92 17.80 8.72
C PHE A 50 0.56 17.28 10.10
N PHE A 51 0.68 15.97 10.28
CA PHE A 51 0.54 15.33 11.56
C PHE A 51 1.91 14.80 11.98
N LEU A 52 2.49 15.46 12.97
CA LEU A 52 3.83 15.17 13.46
C LEU A 52 3.78 14.11 14.54
N PRO A 53 4.71 13.15 14.55
CA PRO A 53 4.79 12.14 15.60
C PRO A 53 4.95 12.79 16.98
N GLN A 54 4.17 12.36 17.98
CA GLN A 54 4.17 12.97 19.33
C GLN A 54 5.53 12.94 20.05
N GLN A 55 6.42 12.06 19.64
CA GLN A 55 7.78 11.95 20.20
C GLN A 55 8.84 12.38 19.17
N ALA A 56 8.43 13.08 18.13
CA ALA A 56 9.38 13.64 17.18
C ALA A 56 10.22 14.71 17.88
N THR A 57 11.49 14.43 18.08
CA THR A 57 12.47 15.44 18.40
C THR A 57 13.37 15.62 17.18
N PRO A 58 13.80 16.83 16.83
CA PRO A 58 14.69 17.08 15.69
C PRO A 58 15.98 16.25 15.73
N LEU A 59 16.32 15.75 16.91
CA LEU A 59 17.57 15.05 17.21
C LEU A 59 17.48 13.53 17.11
N THR A 60 16.28 12.91 16.90
CA THR A 60 16.14 11.48 17.13
C THR A 60 15.87 10.61 15.87
N GLY A 61 15.85 11.17 14.70
CA GLY A 61 15.77 10.35 13.49
C GLY A 61 14.91 10.93 12.37
N ARG A 62 15.03 10.32 11.21
CA ARG A 62 14.22 10.62 10.04
C ARG A 62 13.01 9.69 9.99
N TYR A 63 11.89 10.17 9.43
CA TYR A 63 10.61 9.48 9.42
C TYR A 63 10.17 9.15 8.00
N PRO A 64 9.55 7.98 7.78
CA PRO A 64 8.81 7.75 6.54
C PRO A 64 7.60 8.68 6.47
N VAL A 65 7.10 8.93 5.26
CA VAL A 65 6.00 9.86 5.02
C VAL A 65 4.81 9.15 4.40
N VAL A 66 3.62 9.38 4.97
CA VAL A 66 2.36 8.90 4.41
C VAL A 66 1.55 10.11 3.91
N TYR A 67 1.31 10.16 2.62
CA TYR A 67 0.48 11.18 1.99
C TYR A 67 -0.96 10.68 1.86
N VAL A 68 -1.89 11.33 2.55
CA VAL A 68 -3.31 10.94 2.57
C VAL A 68 -4.08 11.86 1.65
N LEU A 69 -4.67 11.28 0.59
CA LEU A 69 -5.44 11.99 -0.43
C LEU A 69 -6.91 12.08 -0.05
N GLY A 70 -7.51 13.25 -0.24
CA GLY A 70 -8.94 13.47 -0.06
C GLY A 70 -9.27 14.64 0.85
N ALA A 71 -10.56 14.83 1.13
CA ALA A 71 -11.05 15.99 1.88
C ALA A 71 -10.70 15.92 3.37
N ILE A 72 -9.99 16.92 3.88
CA ILE A 72 -9.91 17.22 5.30
C ILE A 72 -11.20 17.96 5.69
N PRO A 73 -11.94 17.60 6.74
CA PRO A 73 -11.50 16.86 7.92
C PRO A 73 -11.70 15.34 7.89
N LYS A 74 -12.26 14.75 6.84
CA LYS A 74 -12.53 13.30 6.80
C LYS A 74 -11.28 12.45 7.00
N ASN A 75 -10.13 12.94 6.53
CA ASN A 75 -8.85 12.24 6.65
C ASN A 75 -8.12 12.49 7.97
N ALA A 76 -8.54 13.46 8.77
CA ALA A 76 -7.88 13.75 10.04
C ALA A 76 -7.93 12.58 11.04
N PRO A 77 -9.09 11.90 11.22
CA PRO A 77 -9.15 10.69 12.06
C PRO A 77 -8.26 9.57 11.51
N LEU A 78 -8.21 9.42 10.19
CA LEU A 78 -7.37 8.48 9.49
C LEU A 78 -5.88 8.71 9.79
N ALA A 79 -5.44 9.94 9.60
CA ALA A 79 -4.06 10.32 9.85
C ALA A 79 -3.68 10.16 11.33
N GLN A 80 -4.59 10.50 12.26
CA GLN A 80 -4.37 10.31 13.69
C GLN A 80 -4.27 8.83 14.06
N ALA A 81 -5.14 7.98 13.50
CA ALA A 81 -5.07 6.54 13.71
C ALA A 81 -3.75 5.95 13.21
N PHE A 82 -3.22 6.44 12.09
CA PHE A 82 -1.86 6.07 11.66
C PHE A 82 -0.81 6.40 12.69
N MET A 83 -0.92 7.55 13.34
CA MET A 83 0.07 8.01 14.33
C MET A 83 -0.05 7.25 15.66
N ASP A 84 -1.26 6.94 16.07
CA ASP A 84 -1.52 6.33 17.38
C ASP A 84 -1.18 4.83 17.43
N VAL A 85 -1.31 4.15 16.30
CA VAL A 85 -1.25 2.69 16.24
C VAL A 85 0.08 2.15 15.69
N THR A 86 0.86 2.96 15.00
CA THR A 86 2.11 2.47 14.40
C THR A 86 3.26 2.46 15.40
N PRO A 87 3.91 1.30 15.64
CA PRO A 87 5.15 1.24 16.41
C PRO A 87 6.30 1.99 15.71
N HIS A 88 6.14 2.28 14.43
CA HIS A 88 7.05 3.08 13.63
C HIS A 88 6.44 4.45 13.42
N LYS A 89 7.11 5.46 13.91
CA LYS A 89 6.70 6.86 13.76
C LYS A 89 6.78 7.26 12.30
N ALA A 90 5.73 7.89 11.80
CA ALA A 90 5.65 8.41 10.44
C ALA A 90 5.15 9.86 10.48
N LEU A 91 5.64 10.67 9.56
CA LEU A 91 5.01 11.94 9.23
C LEU A 91 3.79 11.65 8.34
N VAL A 92 2.62 12.16 8.69
CA VAL A 92 1.42 12.03 7.87
C VAL A 92 1.05 13.39 7.29
N VAL A 93 0.85 13.43 5.97
CA VAL A 93 0.56 14.65 5.20
C VAL A 93 -0.81 14.49 4.55
N GLY A 94 -1.81 15.18 5.08
CA GLY A 94 -3.16 15.20 4.52
C GLY A 94 -3.31 16.31 3.49
N ILE A 95 -3.79 15.97 2.30
CA ILE A 95 -4.00 16.92 1.20
C ILE A 95 -5.47 17.00 0.88
N ASN A 96 -6.04 18.22 1.03
CA ASN A 96 -7.42 18.48 0.65
C ASN A 96 -7.51 18.75 -0.85
N LEU A 97 -8.05 17.79 -1.60
CA LEU A 97 -8.26 17.88 -3.05
C LEU A 97 -9.77 17.98 -3.34
N THR A 98 -10.14 18.83 -4.29
CA THR A 98 -11.50 18.86 -4.82
C THR A 98 -11.70 17.73 -5.84
N PRO A 99 -12.96 17.33 -6.15
CA PRO A 99 -13.23 16.35 -7.19
C PRO A 99 -12.60 16.70 -8.55
N GLU A 100 -12.64 17.98 -8.92
CA GLU A 100 -12.08 18.49 -10.18
C GLU A 100 -10.54 18.33 -10.20
N GLU A 101 -9.89 18.54 -9.07
CA GLU A 101 -8.44 18.33 -8.95
C GLU A 101 -8.08 16.85 -8.96
N MET A 102 -8.88 16.00 -8.30
CA MET A 102 -8.68 14.56 -8.34
C MET A 102 -8.85 13.99 -9.76
N ALA A 103 -9.72 14.61 -10.58
CA ALA A 103 -9.87 14.23 -11.99
C ALA A 103 -8.67 14.63 -12.85
N ASP A 104 -7.89 15.66 -12.47
CA ASP A 104 -6.64 16.06 -13.16
C ASP A 104 -5.42 15.45 -12.49
N ALA A 105 -5.28 14.14 -12.62
CA ALA A 105 -4.15 13.40 -12.04
C ALA A 105 -2.78 13.93 -12.48
N ALA A 106 -2.64 14.40 -13.72
CA ALA A 106 -1.37 14.93 -14.22
C ALA A 106 -0.96 16.21 -13.48
N ARG A 107 -1.91 17.07 -13.17
CA ARG A 107 -1.70 18.29 -12.38
C ARG A 107 -1.32 17.96 -10.95
N VAL A 108 -2.00 17.00 -10.33
CA VAL A 108 -1.68 16.58 -8.95
C VAL A 108 -0.31 15.90 -8.89
N VAL A 109 0.03 15.01 -9.82
CA VAL A 109 1.38 14.42 -9.89
C VAL A 109 2.46 15.50 -9.99
N ARG A 110 2.22 16.54 -10.80
CA ARG A 110 3.15 17.68 -10.92
C ARG A 110 3.29 18.44 -9.61
N PHE A 111 2.20 18.68 -8.90
CA PHE A 111 2.20 19.28 -7.57
C PHE A 111 3.04 18.48 -6.58
N PHE A 112 2.84 17.17 -6.50
CA PHE A 112 3.65 16.29 -5.65
C PHE A 112 5.13 16.36 -6.01
N LYS A 113 5.45 16.22 -7.31
CA LYS A 113 6.83 16.12 -7.79
C LYS A 113 7.62 17.41 -7.62
N ARG A 114 7.00 18.56 -7.87
CA ARG A 114 7.70 19.85 -7.94
C ARG A 114 7.58 20.71 -6.70
N GLU A 115 6.57 20.49 -5.90
CA GLU A 115 6.24 21.41 -4.81
C GLU A 115 6.11 20.70 -3.46
N LEU A 116 5.17 19.77 -3.31
CA LEU A 116 4.86 19.21 -2.00
C LEU A 116 5.99 18.30 -1.45
N ILE A 117 6.45 17.32 -2.23
CA ILE A 117 7.52 16.42 -1.77
C ILE A 117 8.82 17.20 -1.48
N PRO A 118 9.32 18.08 -2.37
CA PRO A 118 10.48 18.90 -2.06
C PRO A 118 10.30 19.77 -0.80
N TYR A 119 9.12 20.37 -0.62
CA TYR A 119 8.82 21.13 0.57
C TYR A 119 8.89 20.28 1.85
N VAL A 120 8.27 19.10 1.82
CA VAL A 120 8.25 18.17 2.96
C VAL A 120 9.67 17.70 3.30
N ASP A 121 10.42 17.28 2.30
CA ASP A 121 11.78 16.76 2.52
C ASP A 121 12.78 17.83 2.96
N THR A 122 12.52 19.10 2.61
CA THR A 122 13.37 20.23 3.05
C THR A 122 13.03 20.70 4.45
N ASN A 123 11.75 20.68 4.82
CA ASN A 123 11.28 21.31 6.06
C ASN A 123 11.02 20.32 7.20
N TYR A 124 10.99 19.01 6.94
CA TYR A 124 10.74 17.98 7.95
C TYR A 124 11.81 16.89 7.90
N PRO A 125 12.11 16.23 9.02
CA PRO A 125 13.13 15.18 9.08
C PRO A 125 12.59 13.89 8.45
N THR A 126 12.57 13.81 7.13
CA THR A 126 12.04 12.70 6.36
C THR A 126 13.14 11.75 5.88
N LEU A 127 12.75 10.51 5.65
CA LEU A 127 13.49 9.57 4.80
C LEU A 127 13.13 9.92 3.35
N ALA A 128 13.98 10.71 2.70
CA ALA A 128 13.68 11.41 1.44
C ALA A 128 13.82 10.53 0.19
N ASP A 129 13.35 9.29 0.23
CA ASP A 129 13.34 8.39 -0.91
C ASP A 129 11.97 7.71 -1.13
N ALA A 130 11.70 7.23 -2.34
CA ALA A 130 10.42 6.66 -2.72
C ALA A 130 10.03 5.41 -1.92
N SER A 131 11.01 4.66 -1.40
CA SER A 131 10.74 3.45 -0.62
C SER A 131 10.25 3.74 0.79
N HIS A 132 10.36 4.99 1.24
CA HIS A 132 9.85 5.47 2.51
C HIS A 132 8.67 6.44 2.36
N ARG A 133 8.12 6.56 1.14
CA ARG A 133 6.90 7.32 0.87
C ARG A 133 5.76 6.42 0.48
N ALA A 134 4.63 6.60 1.17
CA ALA A 134 3.39 5.91 0.87
C ALA A 134 2.29 6.90 0.51
N VAL A 135 1.40 6.51 -0.40
CA VAL A 135 0.15 7.21 -0.68
C VAL A 135 -1.01 6.41 -0.12
N ALA A 136 -1.90 7.07 0.60
CA ALA A 136 -3.15 6.49 1.10
C ALA A 136 -4.34 7.18 0.46
N ALA A 137 -5.31 6.42 -0.05
CA ALA A 137 -6.49 6.95 -0.72
C ALA A 137 -7.71 6.05 -0.53
N GLN A 138 -8.90 6.64 -0.63
CA GLN A 138 -10.17 5.94 -0.55
C GLN A 138 -11.07 6.26 -1.73
N GLY A 139 -11.85 5.27 -2.17
CA GLY A 139 -12.83 5.38 -3.24
C GLY A 139 -12.20 5.42 -4.64
N THR A 140 -13.07 5.55 -5.64
CA THR A 140 -12.70 5.46 -7.06
C THR A 140 -11.75 6.60 -7.48
N GLU A 141 -12.09 7.86 -7.15
CA GLU A 141 -11.28 9.02 -7.56
C GLU A 141 -9.94 9.05 -6.82
N GLY A 142 -9.96 8.79 -5.51
CA GLY A 142 -8.75 8.69 -4.71
C GLY A 142 -7.84 7.55 -5.20
N GLY A 143 -8.43 6.40 -5.53
CA GLY A 143 -7.74 5.26 -6.10
C GLY A 143 -7.07 5.58 -7.44
N LEU A 144 -7.77 6.24 -8.36
CA LEU A 144 -7.23 6.67 -9.65
C LEU A 144 -5.99 7.55 -9.48
N LEU A 145 -6.09 8.52 -8.58
CA LEU A 145 -4.97 9.42 -8.29
C LEU A 145 -3.80 8.69 -7.64
N ALA A 146 -4.06 7.77 -6.71
CA ALA A 146 -3.03 6.95 -6.11
C ALA A 146 -2.32 6.08 -7.16
N TYR A 147 -3.05 5.51 -8.12
CA TYR A 147 -2.45 4.78 -9.25
C TYR A 147 -1.55 5.69 -10.07
N ALA A 148 -2.01 6.90 -10.41
CA ALA A 148 -1.19 7.86 -11.17
C ALA A 148 0.12 8.22 -10.45
N LEU A 149 0.09 8.35 -9.12
CA LEU A 149 1.28 8.58 -8.31
C LEU A 149 2.20 7.35 -8.26
N LEU A 150 1.64 6.14 -8.17
CA LEU A 150 2.41 4.89 -8.19
C LEU A 150 3.08 4.60 -9.55
N TYR A 151 2.58 5.18 -10.64
CA TYR A 151 3.24 5.11 -11.95
C TYR A 151 4.50 5.99 -12.03
N GLN A 152 4.82 6.73 -10.97
CA GLN A 152 6.03 7.52 -10.82
C GLN A 152 6.92 6.87 -9.74
N PRO A 153 7.74 5.86 -10.09
CA PRO A 153 8.50 5.07 -9.11
C PRO A 153 9.53 5.88 -8.33
N GLU A 154 9.91 7.05 -8.85
CA GLU A 154 10.78 7.99 -8.15
C GLU A 154 10.06 8.76 -7.05
N LEU A 155 8.72 8.82 -7.07
CA LEU A 155 7.91 9.48 -6.06
C LEU A 155 7.41 8.51 -4.99
N PHE A 156 6.80 7.40 -5.43
CA PHE A 156 6.14 6.43 -4.55
C PHE A 156 6.38 5.00 -5.00
N THR A 157 6.63 4.13 -4.04
CA THR A 157 6.60 2.67 -4.24
C THR A 157 5.61 1.97 -3.32
N GLN A 158 4.88 2.72 -2.49
CA GLN A 158 3.98 2.15 -1.50
C GLN A 158 2.61 2.81 -1.57
N ALA A 159 1.55 2.02 -1.42
CA ALA A 159 0.18 2.52 -1.38
C ALA A 159 -0.72 1.76 -0.40
N LEU A 160 -1.69 2.51 0.12
CA LEU A 160 -2.85 2.01 0.83
C LEU A 160 -4.10 2.46 0.10
N LEU A 161 -4.91 1.51 -0.33
CA LEU A 161 -6.12 1.78 -1.08
C LEU A 161 -7.33 1.20 -0.35
N ALA A 162 -8.27 2.05 0.01
CA ALA A 162 -9.57 1.64 0.50
C ALA A 162 -10.59 1.73 -0.63
N GLU A 163 -11.33 0.64 -0.89
CA GLU A 163 -12.35 0.56 -1.94
C GLU A 163 -11.85 1.00 -3.33
N PRO A 164 -10.69 0.51 -3.79
CA PRO A 164 -10.15 0.91 -5.09
C PRO A 164 -11.03 0.36 -6.22
N ASP A 165 -11.06 1.06 -7.35
CA ASP A 165 -11.60 0.50 -8.59
C ASP A 165 -10.50 -0.22 -9.38
N PRO A 166 -10.51 -1.57 -9.45
CA PRO A 166 -9.48 -2.31 -10.17
C PRO A 166 -9.49 -2.06 -11.69
N ALA A 167 -10.61 -1.61 -12.26
CA ALA A 167 -10.72 -1.34 -13.69
C ALA A 167 -9.85 -0.16 -14.13
N LEU A 168 -9.63 0.79 -13.24
CA LEU A 168 -8.80 1.97 -13.49
C LEU A 168 -7.31 1.70 -13.37
N LEU A 169 -6.92 0.58 -12.76
CA LEU A 169 -5.51 0.23 -12.60
C LEU A 169 -4.92 -0.31 -13.90
N ASN A 170 -3.96 0.38 -14.48
CA ASN A 170 -3.09 -0.23 -15.48
C ASN A 170 -1.86 -0.86 -14.82
N ALA A 171 -2.01 -2.12 -14.43
CA ALA A 171 -1.00 -2.83 -13.66
C ALA A 171 0.36 -2.95 -14.37
N SER A 172 0.39 -2.81 -15.71
CA SER A 172 1.64 -2.84 -16.49
C SER A 172 2.60 -1.68 -16.17
N TYR A 173 2.07 -0.57 -15.66
CA TYR A 173 2.86 0.60 -15.28
C TYR A 173 3.35 0.55 -13.83
N LEU A 174 2.89 -0.39 -13.03
CA LEU A 174 3.34 -0.50 -11.65
C LEU A 174 4.80 -0.96 -11.57
N PRO A 175 5.59 -0.34 -10.70
CA PRO A 175 6.96 -0.77 -10.46
C PRO A 175 6.99 -2.15 -9.80
N LYS A 176 7.98 -2.97 -10.12
CA LYS A 176 8.11 -4.34 -9.57
C LYS A 176 8.44 -4.39 -8.08
N ASN A 177 8.94 -3.31 -7.51
CA ASN A 177 9.22 -3.16 -6.08
C ASN A 177 8.09 -2.51 -5.28
N ILE A 178 6.89 -2.38 -5.89
CA ILE A 178 5.73 -1.81 -5.19
C ILE A 178 5.31 -2.66 -3.99
N ARG A 179 4.79 -2.00 -2.97
CA ARG A 179 4.07 -2.59 -1.84
C ARG A 179 2.71 -1.94 -1.68
N LEU A 180 1.69 -2.65 -2.09
CA LEU A 180 0.30 -2.20 -2.08
C LEU A 180 -0.48 -2.98 -1.02
N ALA A 181 -1.20 -2.28 -0.18
CA ALA A 181 -2.20 -2.85 0.70
C ALA A 181 -3.58 -2.32 0.28
N ALA A 182 -4.55 -3.19 0.10
CA ALA A 182 -5.88 -2.76 -0.32
C ALA A 182 -7.00 -3.41 0.50
N TRP A 183 -8.08 -2.65 0.66
CA TRP A 183 -9.31 -3.01 1.35
C TRP A 183 -10.53 -2.73 0.52
N GLY A 184 -11.56 -3.50 0.77
CA GLY A 184 -12.84 -3.35 0.13
C GLY A 184 -13.64 -4.63 0.15
N ASP A 185 -14.65 -4.67 -0.66
CA ASP A 185 -15.48 -5.84 -0.85
C ASP A 185 -14.76 -6.93 -1.66
N ARG A 186 -15.13 -8.18 -1.39
CA ARG A 186 -14.55 -9.35 -2.05
C ARG A 186 -14.48 -9.27 -3.57
N PRO A 187 -15.54 -8.87 -4.32
CA PRO A 187 -15.47 -8.77 -5.77
C PRO A 187 -14.37 -7.82 -6.26
N VAL A 188 -14.26 -6.68 -5.63
CA VAL A 188 -13.24 -5.64 -5.90
C VAL A 188 -11.85 -6.20 -5.67
N LEU A 189 -11.63 -6.79 -4.49
CA LEU A 189 -10.32 -7.33 -4.10
C LEU A 189 -9.91 -8.55 -4.94
N SER A 190 -10.87 -9.41 -5.30
CA SER A 190 -10.63 -10.55 -6.19
C SER A 190 -10.19 -10.09 -7.58
N ALA A 191 -10.85 -9.07 -8.14
CA ALA A 191 -10.47 -8.48 -9.42
C ALA A 191 -9.09 -7.80 -9.34
N LEU A 192 -8.82 -7.09 -8.26
CA LEU A 192 -7.52 -6.43 -8.03
C LEU A 192 -6.39 -7.48 -7.94
N GLN A 193 -6.58 -8.56 -7.17
CA GLN A 193 -5.60 -9.64 -7.08
C GLN A 193 -5.29 -10.23 -8.46
N ALA A 194 -6.32 -10.62 -9.21
CA ALA A 194 -6.15 -11.20 -10.55
C ALA A 194 -5.35 -10.26 -11.47
N ARG A 195 -5.63 -8.96 -11.40
CA ARG A 195 -4.95 -7.96 -12.21
C ARG A 195 -3.48 -7.78 -11.81
N LEU A 196 -3.17 -7.74 -10.53
CA LEU A 196 -1.79 -7.63 -10.02
C LEU A 196 -0.96 -8.89 -10.35
N GLU A 197 -1.56 -10.07 -10.17
CA GLU A 197 -0.92 -11.35 -10.50
C GLU A 197 -0.66 -11.51 -12.00
N SER A 198 -1.55 -10.98 -12.87
CA SER A 198 -1.41 -11.07 -14.34
C SER A 198 -0.14 -10.38 -14.86
N VAL A 199 0.39 -9.39 -14.13
CA VAL A 199 1.63 -8.69 -14.46
C VAL A 199 2.84 -9.19 -13.66
N GLY A 200 2.69 -10.33 -12.97
CA GLY A 200 3.77 -11.01 -12.24
C GLY A 200 4.09 -10.41 -10.87
N LEU A 201 3.21 -9.61 -10.30
CA LEU A 201 3.32 -9.18 -8.90
C LEU A 201 2.90 -10.33 -7.97
N THR A 202 3.61 -10.45 -6.85
CA THR A 202 3.49 -11.61 -5.95
C THR A 202 2.79 -11.22 -4.66
N TYR A 203 1.78 -12.02 -4.28
CA TYR A 203 1.07 -11.85 -3.02
C TYR A 203 2.03 -11.92 -1.81
N GLY A 204 1.82 -11.04 -0.85
CA GLY A 204 2.69 -10.88 0.32
C GLY A 204 3.90 -9.99 0.03
N THR A 205 4.64 -10.21 -1.03
CA THR A 205 5.81 -9.39 -1.38
C THR A 205 5.41 -8.03 -1.94
N ASN A 206 4.51 -8.03 -2.93
CA ASN A 206 4.10 -6.81 -3.63
C ASN A 206 2.75 -6.28 -3.16
N PHE A 207 1.85 -7.14 -2.69
CA PHE A 207 0.55 -6.70 -2.23
C PHE A 207 -0.06 -7.63 -1.19
N VAL A 208 -0.97 -7.06 -0.40
CA VAL A 208 -1.84 -7.77 0.54
C VAL A 208 -3.25 -7.19 0.46
N LEU A 209 -4.27 -8.01 0.72
CA LEU A 209 -5.68 -7.64 0.58
C LEU A 209 -6.46 -8.01 1.83
N ARG A 210 -7.49 -7.23 2.17
CA ARG A 210 -8.36 -7.51 3.32
C ARG A 210 -9.79 -7.06 3.07
N GLU A 211 -10.76 -7.94 3.35
CA GLU A 211 -12.18 -7.58 3.38
C GLU A 211 -12.49 -6.74 4.62
N GLY A 212 -13.38 -5.77 4.48
CA GLY A 212 -13.94 -4.98 5.57
C GLY A 212 -13.83 -3.49 5.41
N GLU A 213 -14.35 -2.80 6.43
CA GLU A 213 -14.39 -1.34 6.48
C GLU A 213 -13.01 -0.73 6.76
N PRO A 214 -12.69 0.42 6.15
CA PRO A 214 -11.42 1.11 6.37
C PRO A 214 -11.12 1.47 7.83
N ALA A 215 -12.14 1.72 8.64
CA ALA A 215 -11.98 2.18 10.03
C ALA A 215 -11.12 1.24 10.91
N ASN A 216 -11.12 -0.05 10.62
CA ASN A 216 -10.32 -1.04 11.35
C ASN A 216 -8.94 -1.28 10.74
N LEU A 217 -8.61 -0.62 9.65
CA LEU A 217 -7.44 -0.89 8.83
C LEU A 217 -6.16 -0.30 9.36
N PHE A 218 -6.30 0.80 10.09
CA PHE A 218 -5.16 1.55 10.60
C PHE A 218 -4.55 0.90 11.83
N GLU A 219 -5.29 0.07 12.55
CA GLU A 219 -4.80 -0.65 13.73
C GLU A 219 -3.80 -1.75 13.38
N GLU A 220 -3.91 -2.39 12.22
CA GLU A 220 -3.11 -3.57 11.88
C GLU A 220 -2.03 -3.34 10.81
N LEU A 221 -2.02 -2.16 10.19
CA LEU A 221 -1.31 -1.95 8.95
C LEU A 221 -0.14 -1.01 9.08
N PRO A 222 0.00 -0.35 8.06
CA PRO A 222 0.79 -0.59 6.88
C PRO A 222 2.28 -0.48 7.14
N MET A 223 2.67 0.25 8.20
CA MET A 223 4.08 0.46 8.50
C MET A 223 4.82 -0.86 8.73
N ALA A 224 4.16 -1.81 9.41
CA ALA A 224 4.72 -3.15 9.61
C ALA A 224 4.82 -3.98 8.32
N TYR A 225 4.02 -3.65 7.29
CA TYR A 225 4.12 -4.27 5.97
C TYR A 225 5.08 -3.50 5.06
N TRP A 226 4.93 -2.20 4.96
CA TRP A 226 5.73 -1.38 4.04
C TRP A 226 7.20 -1.31 4.42
N LEU A 227 7.50 -1.07 5.71
CA LEU A 227 8.88 -0.94 6.20
C LEU A 227 9.52 -2.27 6.60
N ALA A 228 8.72 -3.35 6.61
CA ALA A 228 9.27 -4.66 6.96
C ALA A 228 10.23 -5.16 5.86
N PRO A 229 11.31 -5.84 6.23
CA PRO A 229 12.15 -6.53 5.26
C PRO A 229 11.36 -7.51 4.40
N ALA A 230 11.73 -7.67 3.13
CA ALA A 230 10.98 -8.47 2.17
C ALA A 230 10.76 -9.93 2.62
N GLU A 231 11.73 -10.52 3.29
CA GLU A 231 11.64 -11.88 3.85
C GLU A 231 10.59 -12.01 4.96
N LYS A 232 10.29 -10.92 5.69
CA LYS A 232 9.28 -10.90 6.75
C LYS A 232 7.86 -10.83 6.21
N VAL A 233 7.66 -10.22 5.05
CA VAL A 233 6.35 -10.09 4.39
C VAL A 233 6.15 -11.13 3.28
N ALA A 234 7.14 -11.96 3.00
CA ALA A 234 7.02 -13.04 2.04
C ALA A 234 5.88 -14.00 2.43
N LEU A 235 5.13 -14.47 1.42
CA LEU A 235 4.08 -15.46 1.63
C LEU A 235 4.67 -16.76 2.18
N ARG A 236 4.15 -17.21 3.31
CA ARG A 236 4.51 -18.48 3.93
C ARG A 236 3.65 -19.62 3.41
N ARG A 237 2.31 -19.44 3.43
CA ARG A 237 1.33 -20.43 2.98
C ARG A 237 -0.03 -19.81 2.75
N VAL A 238 -0.86 -20.52 1.98
CA VAL A 238 -2.30 -20.26 1.86
C VAL A 238 -3.08 -21.39 2.53
N ARG A 239 -4.17 -21.03 3.18
CA ARG A 239 -5.18 -21.97 3.71
C ARG A 239 -6.51 -21.67 3.06
N ALA A 240 -7.32 -22.70 2.83
CA ALA A 240 -8.68 -22.57 2.32
C ALA A 240 -9.65 -23.42 3.11
N ALA A 241 -10.84 -22.89 3.32
CA ALA A 241 -11.97 -23.56 3.95
C ALA A 241 -13.24 -23.38 3.12
N VAL A 242 -14.16 -24.32 3.19
CA VAL A 242 -15.46 -24.25 2.52
C VAL A 242 -16.57 -24.35 3.54
N THR A 243 -17.53 -23.43 3.48
CA THR A 243 -18.66 -23.37 4.41
C THR A 243 -19.98 -23.18 3.63
N PRO A 244 -20.97 -24.05 3.82
CA PRO A 244 -20.93 -25.29 4.60
C PRO A 244 -20.04 -26.37 3.94
N ALA A 245 -19.49 -27.27 4.73
CA ALA A 245 -18.65 -28.38 4.26
C ALA A 245 -19.44 -29.51 3.58
N ARG A 246 -20.77 -29.38 3.49
CA ARG A 246 -21.71 -30.33 2.87
C ARG A 246 -22.77 -29.59 2.10
N LEU A 247 -23.05 -30.02 0.88
CA LEU A 247 -24.13 -29.50 0.03
C LEU A 247 -25.07 -30.62 -0.37
N ALA A 248 -26.36 -30.28 -0.50
CA ALA A 248 -27.34 -31.15 -1.11
C ALA A 248 -27.18 -31.16 -2.64
N LEU A 249 -27.40 -32.29 -3.29
CA LEU A 249 -27.40 -32.42 -4.76
C LEU A 249 -28.55 -31.66 -5.43
N SER A 250 -29.63 -31.43 -4.67
CA SER A 250 -30.78 -30.66 -5.15
C SER A 250 -30.49 -29.16 -5.31
N GLY A 251 -29.33 -28.73 -4.93
CA GLY A 251 -28.89 -27.33 -4.98
C GLY A 251 -28.29 -26.88 -3.65
N GLY A 252 -27.76 -25.68 -3.68
CA GLY A 252 -27.12 -25.03 -2.53
C GLY A 252 -25.82 -24.33 -2.94
N VAL A 253 -25.41 -23.40 -2.11
CA VAL A 253 -24.20 -22.62 -2.32
C VAL A 253 -23.29 -22.77 -1.10
N ALA A 254 -22.02 -22.99 -1.36
CA ALA A 254 -20.98 -22.93 -0.35
C ALA A 254 -20.01 -21.78 -0.64
N HIS A 255 -19.44 -21.22 0.39
CA HIS A 255 -18.47 -20.14 0.29
C HIS A 255 -17.05 -20.69 0.50
N LEU A 256 -16.16 -20.38 -0.42
CA LEU A 256 -14.74 -20.65 -0.29
C LEU A 256 -14.08 -19.40 0.34
N GLN A 257 -13.52 -19.58 1.51
CA GLN A 257 -12.66 -18.60 2.15
C GLN A 257 -11.21 -19.07 2.05
N ALA A 258 -10.33 -18.23 1.58
CA ALA A 258 -8.90 -18.52 1.60
C ALA A 258 -8.14 -17.37 2.25
N THR A 259 -7.11 -17.73 3.00
CA THR A 259 -6.26 -16.78 3.72
C THR A 259 -4.79 -17.05 3.45
N ALA A 260 -4.03 -15.98 3.33
CA ALA A 260 -2.60 -15.99 3.13
C ALA A 260 -1.89 -15.62 4.45
N GLN A 261 -1.01 -16.48 4.93
CA GLN A 261 -0.16 -16.20 6.08
C GLN A 261 1.22 -15.79 5.60
N LEU A 262 1.68 -14.61 6.07
CA LEU A 262 3.02 -14.11 5.81
C LEU A 262 4.06 -14.67 6.77
N ALA A 263 5.33 -14.48 6.48
CA ALA A 263 6.44 -14.94 7.30
C ALA A 263 6.50 -14.29 8.69
N ASN A 264 5.98 -13.06 8.82
CA ASN A 264 5.80 -12.37 10.10
C ASN A 264 4.59 -12.87 10.93
N GLY A 265 3.89 -13.90 10.44
CA GLY A 265 2.73 -14.48 11.12
C GLY A 265 1.39 -13.82 10.82
N ARG A 266 1.37 -12.63 10.22
CA ARG A 266 0.13 -11.93 9.84
C ARG A 266 -0.65 -12.71 8.80
N VAL A 267 -1.99 -12.58 8.85
CA VAL A 267 -2.92 -13.29 7.99
C VAL A 267 -3.77 -12.25 7.24
N TYR A 268 -3.88 -12.43 5.94
CA TYR A 268 -4.66 -11.59 5.03
C TYR A 268 -5.59 -12.46 4.19
N ASP A 269 -6.58 -11.85 3.53
CA ASP A 269 -7.48 -12.55 2.64
C ASP A 269 -6.79 -12.89 1.32
N PHE A 270 -7.15 -14.02 0.74
CA PHE A 270 -6.60 -14.49 -0.52
C PHE A 270 -7.74 -14.91 -1.43
N TYR A 271 -7.75 -14.45 -2.67
CA TYR A 271 -8.85 -14.65 -3.62
C TYR A 271 -8.42 -15.56 -4.78
N PRO A 272 -8.68 -16.88 -4.69
CA PRO A 272 -8.37 -17.77 -5.78
C PRO A 272 -9.14 -17.41 -7.05
N SER A 273 -8.43 -17.21 -8.16
CA SER A 273 -9.05 -16.96 -9.47
C SER A 273 -9.45 -18.24 -10.19
N VAL A 274 -8.72 -19.33 -9.94
CA VAL A 274 -8.94 -20.64 -10.59
C VAL A 274 -8.86 -21.75 -9.57
N LEU A 275 -9.81 -22.70 -9.64
CA LEU A 275 -9.83 -23.91 -8.84
C LEU A 275 -9.72 -25.17 -9.72
N ARG A 276 -9.08 -26.19 -9.17
CA ARG A 276 -9.14 -27.56 -9.69
C ARG A 276 -10.04 -28.38 -8.76
N MET A 277 -11.03 -29.04 -9.33
CA MET A 277 -12.01 -29.86 -8.61
C MET A 277 -12.00 -31.28 -9.13
N SER A 278 -12.05 -32.25 -8.21
CA SER A 278 -12.10 -33.67 -8.56
C SER A 278 -12.99 -34.41 -7.59
N PRO A 279 -14.14 -35.02 -8.08
CA PRO A 279 -14.72 -34.84 -9.40
C PRO A 279 -15.19 -33.40 -9.68
N PRO A 280 -15.40 -32.99 -10.96
CA PRO A 280 -15.75 -31.61 -11.33
C PRO A 280 -17.26 -31.36 -11.21
N TYR A 281 -17.81 -31.57 -10.02
CA TYR A 281 -19.26 -31.48 -9.74
C TYR A 281 -19.70 -30.12 -9.21
N LEU A 282 -18.80 -29.13 -9.20
CA LEU A 282 -19.07 -27.78 -8.72
C LEU A 282 -18.68 -26.76 -9.77
N ASP A 283 -19.47 -25.70 -9.85
CA ASP A 283 -19.12 -24.46 -10.52
C ASP A 283 -18.57 -23.46 -9.49
N TYR A 284 -17.60 -22.66 -9.89
CA TYR A 284 -16.94 -21.69 -9.01
C TYR A 284 -17.06 -20.26 -9.57
N ASN A 285 -17.74 -19.43 -8.81
CA ASN A 285 -17.79 -17.98 -9.05
C ASN A 285 -16.66 -17.30 -8.24
N ALA A 286 -15.56 -16.97 -8.88
CA ALA A 286 -14.38 -16.39 -8.21
C ALA A 286 -14.66 -15.03 -7.54
N PRO A 287 -15.34 -14.05 -8.19
CA PRO A 287 -15.69 -12.79 -7.55
C PRO A 287 -16.50 -12.93 -6.26
N ALA A 288 -17.51 -13.81 -6.28
CA ALA A 288 -18.34 -14.07 -5.11
C ALA A 288 -17.70 -15.07 -4.13
N GLY A 289 -16.70 -15.81 -4.55
CA GLY A 289 -16.11 -16.92 -3.79
C GLY A 289 -17.07 -18.07 -3.53
N THR A 290 -18.04 -18.28 -4.42
CA THR A 290 -19.10 -19.28 -4.21
C THR A 290 -18.90 -20.53 -5.07
N LEU A 291 -19.32 -21.65 -4.51
CA LEU A 291 -19.34 -22.97 -5.13
C LEU A 291 -20.78 -23.44 -5.20
N SER A 292 -21.26 -23.76 -6.39
CA SER A 292 -22.61 -24.33 -6.62
C SER A 292 -22.52 -25.69 -7.27
N VAL A 293 -23.52 -26.57 -6.98
CA VAL A 293 -23.58 -27.91 -7.54
C VAL A 293 -24.06 -27.83 -8.99
N ILE A 294 -23.33 -28.47 -9.91
CA ILE A 294 -23.75 -28.56 -11.32
C ILE A 294 -24.81 -29.64 -11.54
N SER A 295 -25.58 -29.53 -12.62
CA SER A 295 -26.54 -30.54 -13.02
C SER A 295 -25.84 -31.88 -13.31
N GLY A 296 -26.46 -32.98 -12.87
CA GLY A 296 -25.90 -34.31 -13.06
C GLY A 296 -24.80 -34.72 -12.07
N ALA A 297 -24.55 -33.90 -11.03
CA ALA A 297 -23.63 -34.27 -9.98
C ALA A 297 -24.13 -35.46 -9.16
N GLU A 298 -23.21 -36.30 -8.71
CA GLU A 298 -23.49 -37.48 -7.89
C GLU A 298 -22.97 -37.30 -6.45
N PRO A 299 -23.48 -38.12 -5.49
CA PRO A 299 -22.94 -38.09 -4.12
C PRO A 299 -21.45 -38.39 -4.13
N ALA A 300 -20.65 -37.43 -3.70
CA ALA A 300 -19.20 -37.54 -3.73
C ALA A 300 -18.53 -36.63 -2.70
N THR A 301 -17.27 -36.86 -2.46
CA THR A 301 -16.38 -35.89 -1.81
C THR A 301 -15.56 -35.20 -2.89
N VAL A 302 -15.89 -33.93 -3.18
CA VAL A 302 -15.15 -33.13 -4.15
C VAL A 302 -13.90 -32.56 -3.47
N LYS A 303 -12.75 -32.93 -3.99
CA LYS A 303 -11.46 -32.34 -3.60
C LYS A 303 -11.26 -31.04 -4.37
N ILE A 304 -10.93 -29.97 -3.67
CA ILE A 304 -10.71 -28.63 -4.22
C ILE A 304 -9.26 -28.25 -3.97
N SER A 305 -8.58 -27.81 -5.00
CA SER A 305 -7.20 -27.35 -4.90
C SER A 305 -6.97 -26.15 -5.81
N GLY A 306 -6.00 -25.32 -5.46
CA GLY A 306 -5.59 -24.16 -6.26
C GLY A 306 -4.18 -23.74 -5.93
N GLY A 307 -3.69 -22.74 -6.68
CA GLY A 307 -2.36 -22.20 -6.53
C GLY A 307 -1.24 -23.16 -6.93
N ALA A 308 -0.01 -22.68 -6.78
CA ALA A 308 1.22 -23.45 -7.00
C ALA A 308 2.29 -23.03 -5.99
N GLY A 309 3.23 -23.88 -5.65
CA GLY A 309 4.30 -23.56 -4.70
C GLY A 309 3.74 -23.10 -3.35
N LYS A 310 4.15 -21.92 -2.89
CA LYS A 310 3.71 -21.34 -1.61
C LYS A 310 2.22 -20.93 -1.58
N THR A 311 1.59 -20.72 -2.75
CA THR A 311 0.16 -20.42 -2.86
C THR A 311 -0.70 -21.66 -2.93
N ALA A 312 -0.10 -22.88 -2.98
CA ALA A 312 -0.83 -24.13 -3.07
C ALA A 312 -1.69 -24.38 -1.82
N TYR A 313 -2.94 -24.73 -2.02
CA TYR A 313 -3.87 -25.11 -0.96
C TYR A 313 -4.77 -26.27 -1.39
N ARG A 314 -5.36 -26.93 -0.42
CA ARG A 314 -6.33 -28.03 -0.63
C ARG A 314 -7.44 -27.94 0.40
N THR A 315 -8.67 -28.21 -0.05
CA THR A 315 -9.84 -28.37 0.81
C THR A 315 -10.78 -29.40 0.20
N LYS A 316 -11.93 -29.67 0.82
CA LYS A 316 -12.92 -30.61 0.31
C LYS A 316 -14.34 -30.21 0.73
N ILE A 317 -15.32 -30.61 -0.06
CA ILE A 317 -16.73 -30.51 0.25
C ILE A 317 -17.41 -31.85 -0.03
N ARG A 318 -18.43 -32.21 0.73
CA ARG A 318 -19.20 -33.44 0.54
C ARG A 318 -20.56 -33.12 -0.07
N LEU A 319 -20.85 -33.74 -1.21
CA LEU A 319 -22.17 -33.73 -1.85
C LEU A 319 -22.98 -34.92 -1.34
N LYS A 320 -24.26 -34.70 -0.98
CA LYS A 320 -25.14 -35.71 -0.44
C LYS A 320 -26.50 -35.69 -1.17
N LYS A 321 -27.11 -36.85 -1.32
CA LYS A 321 -28.59 -36.92 -1.54
C LYS A 321 -29.25 -36.31 -0.32
N GLN A 322 -30.34 -35.58 -0.55
CA GLN A 322 -31.21 -35.18 0.56
C GLN A 322 -31.81 -36.40 1.23
#